data_6376a477fcf8f8af403c58cfe756c85d
#
_entry.id   6376a477fcf8f8af403c58cfe756c85d
#
_cell.length_a   1.000
_cell.length_b   1.000
_cell.length_c   1.000
_cell.angle_alpha   90.00
_cell.angle_beta   90.00
_cell.angle_gamma   90.00
#
_symmetry.space_group_name_H-M   'P 1'
#
loop_
_entity.id
_entity.type
_entity.pdbx_description
1 polymer ?
#
loop_
_entity_poly.entity_id
_entity_poly.type
_entity_poly.pdbx_seq_one_letter_code
_entity_poly.pdbx_strand_id
1 'polypeptide(L)'
;MPIEFECYCASLRQAARAISQKYDAALRGTDLTITQLTLLMMLAQMHRPRVNDLAEALAMDQTSLSRTLRIMERDGLIAAVAGDDKRETRWVLASRGQQRLKRAMPVWRATQKSIEKLLGSDAERVRSAAYALSRRLSE
;
A
#
# COMPACT_ATOMS: atom_id res chain seq x y z
N MET A 1 16.61 -20.06 -4.87
CA MET A 1 15.31 -20.69 -5.14
C MET A 1 14.45 -20.66 -3.89
N PRO A 2 13.17 -20.26 -3.98
CA PRO A 2 12.31 -20.24 -2.81
C PRO A 2 12.13 -21.62 -2.18
N ILE A 3 12.02 -21.64 -0.85
CA ILE A 3 11.75 -22.86 -0.08
C ILE A 3 10.27 -22.83 0.28
N GLU A 4 9.62 -23.98 0.21
CA GLU A 4 8.23 -24.13 0.66
C GLU A 4 8.22 -24.26 2.20
N PHE A 5 7.37 -23.46 2.84
CA PHE A 5 7.19 -23.48 4.28
C PHE A 5 5.82 -24.01 4.65
N GLU A 6 5.75 -24.85 5.67
CA GLU A 6 4.48 -25.26 6.28
C GLU A 6 3.84 -24.13 7.11
N CYS A 7 4.65 -23.19 7.58
CA CYS A 7 4.21 -22.05 8.38
C CYS A 7 3.50 -21.01 7.51
N TYR A 8 2.23 -20.74 7.78
CA TYR A 8 1.45 -19.73 7.06
C TYR A 8 2.10 -18.35 7.09
N CYS A 9 2.63 -17.93 8.24
CA CYS A 9 3.29 -16.63 8.36
C CYS A 9 4.53 -16.54 7.47
N ALA A 10 5.39 -17.55 7.48
CA ALA A 10 6.59 -17.57 6.64
C ALA A 10 6.23 -17.58 5.15
N SER A 11 5.27 -18.38 4.75
CA SER A 11 4.81 -18.47 3.35
C SER A 11 4.22 -17.16 2.86
N LEU A 12 3.35 -16.53 3.65
CA LEU A 12 2.72 -15.27 3.26
C LEU A 12 3.71 -14.11 3.24
N ARG A 13 4.67 -14.08 4.18
CA ARG A 13 5.74 -13.08 4.16
C ARG A 13 6.65 -13.24 2.94
N GLN A 14 7.01 -14.47 2.60
CA GLN A 14 7.78 -14.77 1.39
C GLN A 14 7.05 -14.28 0.14
N ALA A 15 5.77 -14.62 0.02
CA ALA A 15 4.93 -14.18 -1.10
C ALA A 15 4.80 -12.65 -1.15
N ALA A 16 4.56 -12.00 -0.01
CA ALA A 16 4.45 -10.55 0.08
C ALA A 16 5.75 -9.85 -0.33
N ARG A 17 6.91 -10.37 0.08
CA ARG A 17 8.21 -9.83 -0.34
C ARG A 17 8.42 -9.96 -1.84
N ALA A 18 8.13 -11.12 -2.40
CA ALA A 18 8.29 -11.38 -3.83
C ALA A 18 7.42 -10.45 -4.68
N ILE A 19 6.16 -10.30 -4.30
CA ILE A 19 5.23 -9.43 -5.03
C ILE A 19 5.58 -7.95 -4.86
N SER A 20 5.99 -7.52 -3.68
CA SER A 20 6.46 -6.16 -3.42
C SER A 20 7.67 -5.80 -4.27
N GLN A 21 8.64 -6.71 -4.38
CA GLN A 21 9.82 -6.51 -5.23
C GLN A 21 9.44 -6.35 -6.70
N LYS A 22 8.45 -7.09 -7.17
CA LYS A 22 7.98 -6.98 -8.57
C LYS A 22 7.36 -5.60 -8.83
N TYR A 23 6.51 -5.11 -7.93
CA TYR A 23 5.94 -3.77 -8.05
C TYR A 23 7.01 -2.68 -7.93
N ASP A 24 7.88 -2.78 -6.93
CA ASP A 24 8.93 -1.78 -6.70
C ASP A 24 9.89 -1.70 -7.89
N ALA A 25 10.24 -2.83 -8.50
CA ALA A 25 11.04 -2.85 -9.71
C ALA A 25 10.35 -2.13 -10.88
N ALA A 26 9.06 -2.36 -11.06
CA ALA A 26 8.28 -1.68 -12.10
C ALA A 26 8.15 -0.17 -11.85
N LEU A 27 8.05 0.22 -10.58
CA LEU A 27 7.82 1.60 -10.17
C LEU A 27 9.09 2.46 -10.08
N ARG A 28 10.28 1.93 -10.33
CA ARG A 28 11.55 2.67 -10.17
C ARG A 28 11.57 4.02 -10.85
N GLY A 29 11.02 4.13 -12.05
CA GLY A 29 10.98 5.39 -12.80
C GLY A 29 9.97 6.42 -12.26
N THR A 30 9.18 6.07 -11.25
CA THR A 30 8.16 6.94 -10.65
C THR A 30 8.60 7.56 -9.33
N ASP A 31 9.76 7.18 -8.80
CA ASP A 31 10.25 7.53 -7.46
C ASP A 31 9.28 7.13 -6.32
N LEU A 32 8.48 6.08 -6.53
CA LEU A 32 7.56 5.54 -5.53
C LEU A 32 7.86 4.07 -5.27
N THR A 33 7.72 3.66 -4.02
CA THR A 33 7.58 2.25 -3.65
C THR A 33 6.10 1.84 -3.75
N ILE A 34 5.83 0.54 -3.79
CA ILE A 34 4.43 0.06 -3.79
C ILE A 34 3.68 0.47 -2.53
N THR A 35 4.35 0.51 -1.37
CA THR A 35 3.73 0.99 -0.13
C THR A 35 3.31 2.45 -0.23
N GLN A 36 4.17 3.31 -0.76
CA GLN A 36 3.86 4.72 -0.98
C GLN A 36 2.72 4.90 -1.98
N LEU A 37 2.76 4.18 -3.10
CA LEU A 37 1.68 4.23 -4.09
C LEU A 37 0.35 3.80 -3.48
N THR A 38 0.32 2.73 -2.69
CA THR A 38 -0.88 2.26 -2.00
C THR A 38 -1.45 3.35 -1.08
N LEU A 39 -0.59 4.04 -0.32
CA LEU A 39 -1.02 5.15 0.53
C LEU A 39 -1.58 6.33 -0.28
N LEU A 40 -0.95 6.68 -1.40
CA LEU A 40 -1.49 7.73 -2.28
C LEU A 40 -2.85 7.34 -2.85
N MET A 41 -3.03 6.10 -3.26
CA MET A 41 -4.31 5.58 -3.74
C MET A 41 -5.40 5.65 -2.67
N MET A 42 -5.05 5.29 -1.43
CA MET A 42 -5.99 5.37 -0.30
C MET A 42 -6.37 6.81 0.00
N LEU A 43 -5.41 7.73 0.04
CA LEU A 43 -5.67 9.14 0.30
C LEU A 43 -6.51 9.80 -0.81
N ALA A 44 -6.42 9.28 -2.04
CA ALA A 44 -7.29 9.73 -3.14
C ALA A 44 -8.76 9.32 -2.95
N GLN A 45 -9.02 8.26 -2.19
CA GLN A 45 -10.36 7.70 -2.00
C GLN A 45 -10.96 8.02 -0.64
N MET A 46 -10.14 8.13 0.40
CA MET A 46 -10.58 8.39 1.76
C MET A 46 -10.67 9.89 2.02
N HIS A 47 -11.66 10.32 2.76
CA HIS A 47 -11.81 11.71 3.15
C HIS A 47 -11.00 11.99 4.43
N ARG A 48 -9.86 12.63 4.30
CA ARG A 48 -9.02 13.12 5.41
C ARG A 48 -8.82 12.09 6.53
N PRO A 49 -8.25 10.91 6.21
CA PRO A 49 -8.10 9.85 7.22
C PRO A 49 -7.07 10.23 8.28
N ARG A 50 -7.25 9.66 9.48
CA ARG A 50 -6.24 9.67 10.54
C ARG A 50 -5.24 8.55 10.29
N VAL A 51 -4.10 8.58 10.99
CA VAL A 51 -3.12 7.48 10.94
C VAL A 51 -3.74 6.15 11.34
N ASN A 52 -4.65 6.15 12.34
CA ASN A 52 -5.35 4.94 12.77
C ASN A 52 -6.22 4.33 11.68
N ASP A 53 -6.94 5.16 10.93
CA ASP A 53 -7.80 4.71 9.85
C ASP A 53 -6.99 4.02 8.75
N LEU A 54 -5.83 4.60 8.42
CA LEU A 54 -4.90 4.03 7.45
C LEU A 54 -4.23 2.74 7.97
N ALA A 55 -3.81 2.73 9.23
CA ALA A 55 -3.17 1.56 9.84
C ALA A 55 -4.12 0.37 9.89
N GLU A 56 -5.37 0.60 10.28
CA GLU A 56 -6.40 -0.44 10.31
C GLU A 56 -6.68 -0.98 8.90
N ALA A 57 -6.86 -0.10 7.93
CA ALA A 57 -7.12 -0.49 6.54
C ALA A 57 -5.98 -1.29 5.92
N LEU A 58 -4.72 -1.03 6.31
CA LEU A 58 -3.53 -1.72 5.79
C LEU A 58 -3.05 -2.88 6.67
N ALA A 59 -3.70 -3.13 7.80
CA ALA A 59 -3.23 -4.07 8.81
C ALA A 59 -1.76 -3.79 9.22
N MET A 60 -1.40 -2.50 9.36
CA MET A 60 -0.08 -2.04 9.76
C MET A 60 -0.10 -1.52 11.19
N ASP A 61 1.04 -1.57 11.87
CA ASP A 61 1.19 -0.87 13.14
C ASP A 61 1.34 0.65 12.92
N GLN A 62 0.81 1.44 13.86
CA GLN A 62 0.82 2.89 13.76
C GLN A 62 2.22 3.51 13.71
N THR A 63 3.17 2.92 14.43
CA THR A 63 4.53 3.46 14.51
C THR A 63 5.24 3.39 13.16
N SER A 64 5.17 2.23 12.49
CA SER A 64 5.73 2.05 11.16
C SER A 64 5.05 2.93 10.13
N LEU A 65 3.72 3.01 10.18
CA LEU A 65 2.94 3.84 9.27
C LEU A 65 3.21 5.33 9.49
N SER A 66 3.26 5.80 10.73
CA SER A 66 3.59 7.20 11.04
C SER A 66 4.95 7.59 10.47
N ARG A 67 5.92 6.70 10.56
CA ARG A 67 7.26 6.94 9.98
C ARG A 67 7.20 7.08 8.47
N THR A 68 6.47 6.21 7.79
CA THR A 68 6.28 6.27 6.34
C THR A 68 5.56 7.56 5.92
N LEU A 69 4.51 7.94 6.63
CA LEU A 69 3.77 9.19 6.37
C LEU A 69 4.64 10.43 6.54
N ARG A 70 5.51 10.47 7.56
CA ARG A 70 6.46 11.59 7.77
C ARG A 70 7.45 11.71 6.62
N ILE A 71 7.96 10.60 6.11
CA ILE A 71 8.84 10.59 4.94
C ILE A 71 8.12 11.14 3.72
N MET A 72 6.88 10.71 3.49
CA MET A 72 6.06 11.17 2.36
C MET A 72 5.69 12.65 2.49
N GLU A 73 5.44 13.13 3.70
CA GLU A 73 5.22 14.55 3.99
C GLU A 73 6.46 15.37 3.68
N ARG A 74 7.62 14.93 4.19
CA ARG A 74 8.91 15.56 3.90
C ARG A 74 9.17 15.67 2.40
N ASP A 75 8.83 14.64 1.64
CA ASP A 75 9.01 14.60 0.20
C ASP A 75 7.93 15.39 -0.56
N GLY A 76 7.00 15.99 0.14
CA GLY A 76 5.95 16.84 -0.45
C GLY A 76 4.82 16.09 -1.13
N LEU A 77 4.69 14.78 -0.90
CA LEU A 77 3.65 13.95 -1.54
C LEU A 77 2.30 14.06 -0.84
N ILE A 78 2.32 14.25 0.48
CA ILE A 78 1.14 14.36 1.32
C ILE A 78 1.31 15.53 2.29
N ALA A 79 0.22 15.98 2.85
CA ALA A 79 0.21 17.05 3.86
C ALA A 79 -0.64 16.65 5.06
N ALA A 80 -0.19 17.10 6.23
CA ALA A 80 -0.98 17.02 7.45
C ALA A 80 -1.90 18.23 7.54
N VAL A 81 -3.17 18.00 7.87
CA VAL A 81 -4.16 19.05 8.11
C VAL A 81 -4.82 18.82 9.46
N ALA A 82 -5.31 19.89 10.08
CA ALA A 82 -6.05 19.77 11.33
C ALA A 82 -7.40 19.07 11.09
N GLY A 83 -7.80 18.21 12.03
CA GLY A 83 -9.14 17.65 12.09
C GLY A 83 -10.12 18.62 12.74
N ASP A 84 -11.34 18.12 13.03
CA ASP A 84 -12.37 18.86 13.75
C ASP A 84 -11.89 19.25 15.17
N ASP A 85 -11.16 18.34 15.82
CA ASP A 85 -10.35 18.66 17.00
C ASP A 85 -8.96 19.09 16.54
N LYS A 86 -8.48 20.28 17.00
CA LYS A 86 -7.15 20.82 16.66
C LYS A 86 -5.98 19.92 17.05
N ARG A 87 -6.20 18.94 17.93
CA ARG A 87 -5.20 17.95 18.35
C ARG A 87 -5.10 16.79 17.37
N GLU A 88 -6.10 16.62 16.52
CA GLU A 88 -6.20 15.53 15.59
C GLU A 88 -5.53 15.89 14.27
N THR A 89 -4.59 15.03 13.82
CA THR A 89 -3.95 15.17 12.54
C THR A 89 -4.68 14.34 11.50
N ARG A 90 -5.00 14.94 10.38
CA ARG A 90 -5.58 14.30 9.20
C ARG A 90 -4.61 14.39 8.03
N TRP A 91 -4.70 13.44 7.12
CA TRP A 91 -3.79 13.36 5.98
C TRP A 91 -4.53 13.58 4.67
N VAL A 92 -3.88 14.33 3.76
CA VAL A 92 -4.42 14.61 2.42
C VAL A 92 -3.31 14.51 1.39
N LEU A 93 -3.69 14.28 0.13
CA LEU A 93 -2.75 14.37 -0.98
C LEU A 93 -2.31 15.84 -1.17
N ALA A 94 -1.00 16.05 -1.33
CA ALA A 94 -0.48 17.30 -1.88
C ALA A 94 -0.50 17.23 -3.42
N SER A 95 -0.35 18.39 -4.08
CA SER A 95 -0.34 18.45 -5.55
C SER A 95 0.71 17.54 -6.16
N ARG A 96 1.91 17.49 -5.56
CA ARG A 96 2.99 16.61 -6.00
C ARG A 96 2.61 15.13 -5.87
N GLY A 97 1.91 14.76 -4.80
CA GLY A 97 1.39 13.40 -4.62
C GLY A 97 0.36 13.03 -5.67
N GLN A 98 -0.55 13.95 -6.00
CA GLN A 98 -1.52 13.74 -7.08
C GLN A 98 -0.83 13.51 -8.43
N GLN A 99 0.19 14.29 -8.74
CA GLN A 99 0.97 14.15 -9.97
C GLN A 99 1.71 12.81 -10.04
N ARG A 100 2.35 12.42 -8.92
CA ARG A 100 3.05 11.13 -8.82
C ARG A 100 2.10 9.96 -8.95
N LEU A 101 0.95 10.02 -8.29
CA LEU A 101 -0.10 9.02 -8.41
C LEU A 101 -0.54 8.87 -9.87
N LYS A 102 -0.84 9.96 -10.53
CA LYS A 102 -1.26 9.95 -11.94
C LYS A 102 -0.22 9.31 -12.86
N ARG A 103 1.05 9.62 -12.64
CA ARG A 103 2.16 9.03 -13.42
C ARG A 103 2.37 7.55 -13.13
N ALA A 104 2.16 7.12 -11.91
CA ALA A 104 2.39 5.74 -11.48
C ALA A 104 1.24 4.80 -11.85
N MET A 105 0.02 5.29 -12.01
CA MET A 105 -1.14 4.43 -12.25
C MET A 105 -1.03 3.58 -13.52
N PRO A 106 -0.55 4.06 -14.67
CA PRO A 106 -0.35 3.21 -15.84
C PRO A 106 0.65 2.07 -15.58
N VAL A 107 1.73 2.36 -14.86
CA VAL A 107 2.74 1.36 -14.47
C VAL A 107 2.12 0.32 -13.54
N TRP A 108 1.35 0.76 -12.56
CA TRP A 108 0.63 -0.12 -11.64
C TRP A 108 -0.34 -1.05 -12.40
N ARG A 109 -1.13 -0.52 -13.31
CA ARG A 109 -2.09 -1.32 -14.10
C ARG A 109 -1.37 -2.37 -14.95
N ALA A 110 -0.27 -2.01 -15.59
CA ALA A 110 0.51 -2.94 -16.40
C ALA A 110 1.12 -4.06 -15.53
N THR A 111 1.59 -3.72 -14.34
CA THR A 111 2.12 -4.68 -13.37
C THR A 111 1.03 -5.62 -12.87
N GLN A 112 -0.17 -5.09 -12.56
CA GLN A 112 -1.34 -5.89 -12.20
C GLN A 112 -1.63 -6.95 -13.27
N LYS A 113 -1.72 -6.55 -14.53
CA LYS A 113 -1.98 -7.47 -15.64
C LYS A 113 -0.88 -8.53 -15.78
N SER A 114 0.37 -8.14 -15.57
CA SER A 114 1.51 -9.06 -15.62
C SER A 114 1.40 -10.13 -14.52
N ILE A 115 1.01 -9.74 -13.31
CA ILE A 115 0.81 -10.66 -12.19
C ILE A 115 -0.39 -11.58 -12.45
N GLU A 116 -1.49 -11.03 -12.92
CA GLU A 116 -2.69 -11.81 -13.27
C GLU A 116 -2.36 -12.87 -14.34
N LYS A 117 -1.59 -12.49 -15.35
CA LYS A 117 -1.13 -13.43 -16.39
C LYS A 117 -0.24 -14.53 -15.81
N LEU A 118 0.65 -14.17 -14.88
CA LEU A 118 1.56 -15.13 -14.24
C LEU A 118 0.79 -16.16 -13.39
N LEU A 119 -0.22 -15.70 -12.64
CA LEU A 119 -1.02 -16.53 -11.74
C LEU A 119 -2.15 -17.28 -12.47
N GLY A 120 -2.56 -16.80 -13.64
CA GLY A 120 -3.64 -17.42 -14.41
C GLY A 120 -4.96 -17.50 -13.62
N SER A 121 -5.56 -18.68 -13.60
CA SER A 121 -6.83 -18.91 -12.88
C SER A 121 -6.75 -18.74 -11.37
N ASP A 122 -5.55 -18.73 -10.80
CA ASP A 122 -5.35 -18.58 -9.36
C ASP A 122 -5.31 -17.11 -8.89
N ALA A 123 -5.21 -16.16 -9.81
CA ALA A 123 -5.05 -14.74 -9.48
C ALA A 123 -6.14 -14.23 -8.53
N GLU A 124 -7.39 -14.43 -8.86
CA GLU A 124 -8.52 -14.00 -8.02
C GLU A 124 -8.58 -14.74 -6.70
N ARG A 125 -8.29 -16.04 -6.69
CA ARG A 125 -8.26 -16.85 -5.46
C ARG A 125 -7.21 -16.36 -4.48
N VAL A 126 -6.01 -16.05 -4.97
CA VAL A 126 -4.91 -15.54 -4.14
C VAL A 126 -5.31 -14.20 -3.50
N ARG A 127 -5.82 -13.28 -4.29
CA ARG A 127 -6.22 -11.95 -3.80
C ARG A 127 -7.36 -12.03 -2.79
N SER A 128 -8.40 -12.80 -3.10
CA SER A 128 -9.57 -12.99 -2.23
C SER A 128 -9.21 -13.70 -0.93
N ALA A 129 -8.37 -14.74 -0.99
CA ALA A 129 -7.92 -15.47 0.19
C ALA A 129 -7.08 -14.59 1.10
N ALA A 130 -6.16 -13.79 0.55
CA ALA A 130 -5.35 -12.85 1.32
C ALA A 130 -6.23 -11.82 2.04
N TYR A 131 -7.20 -11.25 1.37
CA TYR A 131 -8.15 -10.30 1.95
C TYR A 131 -9.00 -10.93 3.06
N ALA A 132 -9.57 -12.11 2.79
CA ALA A 132 -10.38 -12.84 3.78
C ALA A 132 -9.58 -13.18 5.04
N LEU A 133 -8.32 -13.58 4.87
CA LEU A 133 -7.42 -13.86 5.99
C LEU A 133 -7.17 -12.61 6.83
N SER A 134 -6.84 -11.48 6.19
CA SER A 134 -6.61 -10.21 6.88
C SER A 134 -7.82 -9.79 7.70
N ARG A 135 -9.02 -9.89 7.12
CA ARG A 135 -10.26 -9.57 7.84
C ARG A 135 -10.47 -10.45 9.08
N ARG A 136 -10.38 -11.76 8.92
CA ARG A 136 -10.63 -12.72 10.00
C ARG A 136 -9.65 -12.60 11.16
N LEU A 137 -8.40 -12.24 10.87
CA LEU A 137 -7.38 -12.07 11.90
C LEU A 137 -7.45 -10.70 12.59
N SER A 138 -8.20 -9.76 12.06
CA SER A 138 -8.38 -8.42 12.64
C SER A 138 -9.64 -8.32 13.53
N GLU A 139 -10.46 -9.34 13.58
CA GLU A 139 -11.60 -9.49 14.47
C GLU A 139 -11.15 -9.98 15.86
#